data_bec957ea41a3915214049af18fc53004
#
_entry.id   bec957ea41a3915214049af18fc53004
#
_cell.length_a   1.000
_cell.length_b   1.000
_cell.length_c   1.000
_cell.angle_alpha   90.00
_cell.angle_beta   90.00
_cell.angle_gamma   90.00
#
_symmetry.space_group_name_H-M   'P 1'
#
loop_
_entity.id
_entity.type
_entity.pdbx_description
1 polymer ?
#
loop_
_entity_poly.entity_id
_entity_poly.type
_entity_poly.pdbx_seq_one_letter_code
_entity_poly.pdbx_strand_id
1 'polypeptide(L)'
;MKKVLFAFAAMIVLAACGNKQAVAPAEGDEASNEVAFEVAKNYFFNNDQEIPASPKITTSEEFGKLFGMATTMGKDGKPTEIDFTKQFVLAIVLPVTNLATEIIPDRFEEKDDTLFYFYDAKVGEAQSYSTQPISLIILDKTYADKTIVMVNEQVKDYYTAVDRYLAEQIAGHYAPGEYGVPVYQEVAVNDSDSTDIRIWGDFWMYNYKQEGDTLKCVSGGSHPGLMHICQMGEYFYVSDFEQVEDGSRFLPSAKRIFGEYFETFQIHHNDGDEHESLRHDVLRAFVRDHGLTATMYQDYGWPAKELK
;
A
#
# COMPACT_ATOMS: atom_id res chain seq x y z
N MET A 1 66.36 20.37 -13.81
CA MET A 1 66.14 18.93 -13.73
C MET A 1 66.07 18.53 -12.26
N LYS A 2 64.88 18.52 -11.67
CA LYS A 2 64.67 18.12 -10.28
C LYS A 2 63.74 16.88 -10.27
N LYS A 3 64.28 15.76 -9.80
CA LYS A 3 63.56 14.49 -9.60
C LYS A 3 62.73 14.62 -8.31
N VAL A 4 61.44 14.32 -8.35
CA VAL A 4 60.57 14.18 -7.17
C VAL A 4 60.27 12.68 -7.01
N LEU A 5 60.71 12.15 -5.86
CA LEU A 5 60.39 10.78 -5.41
C LEU A 5 58.99 10.75 -4.80
N PHE A 6 58.18 9.84 -5.28
CA PHE A 6 56.92 9.48 -4.58
C PHE A 6 57.14 8.25 -3.72
N ALA A 7 56.96 8.42 -2.41
CA ALA A 7 56.96 7.32 -1.45
C ALA A 7 55.55 6.75 -1.35
N PHE A 8 55.38 5.45 -1.62
CA PHE A 8 54.17 4.70 -1.33
C PHE A 8 54.16 4.27 0.14
N ALA A 9 53.22 4.76 0.92
CA ALA A 9 52.93 4.21 2.23
C ALA A 9 51.73 3.24 2.10
N ALA A 10 51.97 1.95 2.28
CA ALA A 10 50.93 0.92 2.39
C ALA A 10 50.33 0.96 3.80
N MET A 11 49.04 1.27 3.90
CA MET A 11 48.28 1.17 5.13
C MET A 11 47.42 -0.09 5.09
N ILE A 12 47.78 -1.04 5.94
CA ILE A 12 47.00 -2.26 6.19
C ILE A 12 45.85 -1.88 7.11
N VAL A 13 44.59 -2.02 6.63
CA VAL A 13 43.40 -1.86 7.45
C VAL A 13 42.91 -3.24 7.85
N LEU A 14 43.00 -3.50 9.15
CA LEU A 14 42.42 -4.66 9.80
C LEU A 14 40.89 -4.50 9.86
N ALA A 15 40.17 -5.48 9.30
CA ALA A 15 38.72 -5.57 9.40
C ALA A 15 38.33 -5.95 10.84
N ALA A 16 37.55 -5.08 11.47
CA ALA A 16 36.76 -5.42 12.66
C ALA A 16 35.28 -5.25 12.33
N CYS A 17 34.54 -6.33 12.35
CA CYS A 17 33.09 -6.37 12.22
C CYS A 17 32.43 -5.67 13.41
N GLY A 18 31.64 -4.67 13.13
CA GLY A 18 30.76 -4.02 14.10
C GLY A 18 29.79 -3.13 13.35
N ASN A 19 28.58 -3.65 13.15
CA ASN A 19 27.49 -2.99 12.44
C ASN A 19 27.03 -1.73 13.21
N LYS A 20 27.45 -0.57 12.77
CA LYS A 20 26.77 0.73 12.95
C LYS A 20 27.18 1.59 11.75
N GLN A 21 26.34 1.62 10.74
CA GLN A 21 26.47 2.60 9.67
C GLN A 21 25.88 3.93 10.15
N ALA A 22 26.73 4.76 10.74
CA ALA A 22 26.49 6.19 10.76
C ALA A 22 27.16 6.75 9.51
N VAL A 23 26.37 7.18 8.55
CA VAL A 23 26.84 7.96 7.41
C VAL A 23 27.11 9.37 7.92
N ALA A 24 28.33 9.86 7.75
CA ALA A 24 28.68 11.24 8.08
C ALA A 24 27.99 12.20 7.08
N PRO A 25 27.42 13.34 7.54
CA PRO A 25 26.71 14.26 6.65
C PRO A 25 27.71 14.99 5.74
N ALA A 26 27.36 15.10 4.45
CA ALA A 26 27.99 16.02 3.52
C ALA A 26 27.53 17.44 3.87
N GLU A 27 28.49 18.38 3.96
CA GLU A 27 28.22 19.80 4.23
C GLU A 27 27.41 20.40 3.08
N GLY A 28 26.17 20.84 3.38
CA GLY A 28 25.39 21.74 2.54
C GLY A 28 24.03 21.20 2.12
N ASP A 29 23.18 20.79 3.09
CA ASP A 29 21.75 20.65 2.86
C ASP A 29 20.99 21.13 4.10
N GLU A 30 19.82 21.73 3.88
CA GLU A 30 18.86 22.06 4.93
C GLU A 30 18.70 20.85 5.84
N ALA A 31 18.71 21.05 7.16
CA ALA A 31 18.64 19.98 8.13
C ALA A 31 17.47 19.06 7.78
N SER A 32 17.75 17.86 7.28
CA SER A 32 16.73 16.85 7.03
C SER A 32 16.09 16.51 8.37
N ASN A 33 14.78 16.76 8.50
CA ASN A 33 13.98 16.38 9.66
C ASN A 33 13.74 14.86 9.63
N GLU A 34 14.81 14.08 9.47
CA GLU A 34 14.76 12.63 9.44
C GLU A 34 14.46 12.09 10.82
N VAL A 35 13.37 11.33 10.93
CA VAL A 35 12.91 10.76 12.20
C VAL A 35 13.43 9.34 12.34
N ALA A 36 14.11 9.08 13.47
CA ALA A 36 14.64 7.75 13.76
C ALA A 36 13.51 6.74 14.06
N PHE A 37 13.63 5.54 13.52
CA PHE A 37 12.70 4.44 13.73
C PHE A 37 13.43 3.09 13.83
N GLU A 38 12.72 2.07 14.33
CA GLU A 38 13.17 0.68 14.36
C GLU A 38 12.11 -0.24 13.75
N VAL A 39 12.54 -1.26 12.98
CA VAL A 39 11.63 -2.27 12.43
C VAL A 39 11.46 -3.39 13.44
N ALA A 40 10.25 -3.60 13.94
CA ALA A 40 9.93 -4.72 14.80
C ALA A 40 9.92 -6.03 14.03
N LYS A 41 10.60 -7.05 14.56
CA LYS A 41 10.78 -8.37 13.94
C LYS A 41 10.14 -9.46 14.77
N ASN A 42 9.87 -10.59 14.11
CA ASN A 42 9.34 -11.82 14.73
C ASN A 42 7.94 -11.64 15.34
N TYR A 43 7.07 -11.02 14.54
CA TYR A 43 5.64 -10.94 14.78
C TYR A 43 4.86 -11.43 13.57
N PHE A 44 3.61 -11.82 13.78
CA PHE A 44 2.64 -12.13 12.73
C PHE A 44 1.30 -11.48 13.08
N PHE A 45 0.50 -11.18 12.07
CA PHE A 45 -0.86 -10.68 12.26
C PHE A 45 -1.80 -11.86 12.61
N ASN A 46 -2.65 -11.68 13.60
CA ASN A 46 -3.58 -12.73 14.07
C ASN A 46 -4.71 -12.91 13.05
N ASN A 47 -4.90 -14.14 12.55
CA ASN A 47 -5.83 -14.48 11.45
C ASN A 47 -7.30 -14.17 11.73
N ASP A 48 -7.70 -14.04 12.99
CA ASP A 48 -9.09 -13.79 13.43
C ASP A 48 -9.37 -12.30 13.62
N GLN A 49 -8.40 -11.44 13.28
CA GLN A 49 -8.53 -10.00 13.42
C GLN A 49 -8.77 -9.33 12.07
N GLU A 50 -9.55 -8.26 12.09
CA GLU A 50 -9.69 -7.37 10.95
C GLU A 50 -8.48 -6.44 10.87
N ILE A 51 -8.09 -6.06 9.63
CA ILE A 51 -7.03 -5.07 9.42
C ILE A 51 -7.46 -3.76 10.08
N PRO A 52 -6.63 -3.18 10.97
CA PRO A 52 -7.00 -1.99 11.71
C PRO A 52 -7.21 -0.78 10.77
N ALA A 53 -8.31 -0.04 10.97
CA ALA A 53 -8.59 1.17 10.19
C ALA A 53 -7.55 2.28 10.42
N SER A 54 -6.88 2.29 11.58
CA SER A 54 -5.76 3.20 11.87
C SER A 54 -4.45 2.40 11.89
N PRO A 55 -3.41 2.86 11.17
CA PRO A 55 -2.11 2.21 11.24
C PRO A 55 -1.39 2.44 12.58
N LYS A 56 -1.83 3.40 13.41
CA LYS A 56 -1.21 3.71 14.69
C LYS A 56 -1.73 2.81 15.80
N ILE A 57 -0.81 2.16 16.50
CA ILE A 57 -1.08 1.32 17.67
C ILE A 57 -0.29 1.88 18.85
N THR A 58 -1.00 2.40 19.85
CA THR A 58 -0.38 3.18 20.93
C THR A 58 -0.35 2.45 22.27
N THR A 59 -0.95 1.26 22.35
CA THR A 59 -1.03 0.47 23.58
C THR A 59 -0.59 -1.00 23.37
N SER A 60 0.00 -1.59 24.41
CA SER A 60 0.38 -3.00 24.39
C SER A 60 -0.83 -3.94 24.33
N GLU A 61 -1.99 -3.52 24.84
CA GLU A 61 -3.23 -4.32 24.78
C GLU A 61 -3.75 -4.43 23.37
N GLU A 62 -3.84 -3.31 22.64
CA GLU A 62 -4.23 -3.29 21.22
C GLU A 62 -3.25 -4.07 20.37
N PHE A 63 -1.95 -3.85 20.56
CA PHE A 63 -0.89 -4.59 19.86
C PHE A 63 -1.01 -6.10 20.07
N GLY A 64 -1.19 -6.55 21.32
CA GLY A 64 -1.30 -7.97 21.64
C GLY A 64 -2.58 -8.64 21.14
N LYS A 65 -3.65 -7.88 20.83
CA LYS A 65 -4.82 -8.41 20.13
C LYS A 65 -4.54 -8.66 18.64
N LEU A 66 -3.82 -7.72 18.01
CA LEU A 66 -3.58 -7.75 16.56
C LEU A 66 -2.39 -8.62 16.17
N PHE A 67 -1.35 -8.70 17.00
CA PHE A 67 -0.10 -9.37 16.65
C PHE A 67 0.31 -10.44 17.65
N GLY A 68 0.67 -11.60 17.11
CA GLY A 68 1.27 -12.70 17.84
C GLY A 68 2.79 -12.73 17.69
N MET A 69 3.49 -13.33 18.66
CA MET A 69 4.95 -13.48 18.65
C MET A 69 5.36 -14.70 17.82
N ALA A 70 6.21 -14.51 16.83
CA ALA A 70 6.81 -15.54 15.99
C ALA A 70 8.25 -15.84 16.46
N THR A 71 8.40 -16.60 17.54
CA THR A 71 9.73 -16.96 18.04
C THR A 71 10.37 -18.02 17.15
N THR A 72 11.57 -17.74 16.62
CA THR A 72 12.37 -18.69 15.84
C THR A 72 13.64 -19.10 16.61
N MET A 73 14.25 -20.22 16.23
CA MET A 73 15.53 -20.63 16.81
C MET A 73 16.66 -19.78 16.23
N GLY A 74 17.58 -19.31 17.10
CA GLY A 74 18.74 -18.53 16.69
C GLY A 74 18.91 -17.23 17.47
N LYS A 75 19.99 -16.49 17.16
CA LYS A 75 20.37 -15.28 17.90
C LYS A 75 19.34 -14.15 17.73
N ASP A 76 18.70 -14.06 16.57
CA ASP A 76 17.73 -13.03 16.21
C ASP A 76 16.29 -13.57 16.22
N GLY A 77 16.04 -14.71 16.90
CA GLY A 77 14.74 -15.39 16.92
C GLY A 77 13.74 -14.86 17.97
N LYS A 78 14.13 -13.86 18.76
CA LYS A 78 13.21 -13.25 19.73
C LYS A 78 12.45 -12.08 19.08
N PRO A 79 11.17 -11.88 19.43
CA PRO A 79 10.45 -10.68 19.06
C PRO A 79 11.15 -9.42 19.56
N THR A 80 11.13 -8.36 18.77
CA THR A 80 11.61 -7.04 19.19
C THR A 80 10.79 -6.55 20.39
N GLU A 81 11.44 -6.16 21.46
CA GLU A 81 10.75 -5.60 22.65
C GLU A 81 10.26 -4.18 22.35
N ILE A 82 8.99 -3.88 22.70
CA ILE A 82 8.36 -2.60 22.46
C ILE A 82 7.93 -2.00 23.80
N ASP A 83 8.45 -0.83 24.15
CA ASP A 83 8.08 -0.08 25.35
C ASP A 83 6.97 0.94 25.04
N PHE A 84 5.71 0.53 25.13
CA PHE A 84 4.55 1.39 24.87
C PHE A 84 4.41 2.59 25.85
N THR A 85 5.25 2.69 26.87
CA THR A 85 5.31 3.90 27.71
C THR A 85 6.07 5.03 27.02
N LYS A 86 6.98 4.70 26.09
CA LYS A 86 7.86 5.64 25.37
C LYS A 86 7.70 5.57 23.87
N GLN A 87 7.07 4.52 23.33
CA GLN A 87 6.99 4.20 21.93
C GLN A 87 5.56 3.91 21.49
N PHE A 88 5.31 3.97 20.20
CA PHE A 88 4.13 3.43 19.55
C PHE A 88 4.54 2.66 18.29
N VAL A 89 3.62 1.89 17.74
CA VAL A 89 3.86 1.14 16.50
C VAL A 89 3.02 1.71 15.38
N LEU A 90 3.65 1.94 14.23
CA LEU A 90 2.98 2.12 12.96
C LEU A 90 2.94 0.76 12.26
N ALA A 91 1.75 0.23 12.01
CA ALA A 91 1.55 -1.08 11.41
C ALA A 91 1.01 -0.94 9.98
N ILE A 92 1.73 -1.50 9.01
CA ILE A 92 1.18 -1.78 7.69
C ILE A 92 0.78 -3.25 7.70
N VAL A 93 -0.48 -3.53 7.42
CA VAL A 93 -1.03 -4.89 7.27
C VAL A 93 -1.76 -4.92 5.93
N LEU A 94 -1.19 -5.63 4.96
CA LEU A 94 -1.81 -5.77 3.65
C LEU A 94 -2.79 -6.97 3.64
N PRO A 95 -3.73 -7.03 2.70
CA PRO A 95 -4.58 -8.19 2.51
C PRO A 95 -3.78 -9.48 2.30
N VAL A 96 -4.40 -10.63 2.64
CA VAL A 96 -3.83 -11.95 2.35
C VAL A 96 -3.63 -12.09 0.85
N THR A 97 -2.46 -12.55 0.45
CA THR A 97 -2.11 -12.75 -0.97
C THR A 97 -1.16 -13.93 -1.13
N ASN A 98 -1.17 -14.56 -2.31
CA ASN A 98 -0.14 -15.51 -2.73
C ASN A 98 0.92 -14.88 -3.64
N LEU A 99 0.85 -13.58 -3.89
CA LEU A 99 1.93 -12.85 -4.56
C LEU A 99 3.07 -12.61 -3.56
N ALA A 100 4.31 -12.82 -3.99
CA ALA A 100 5.49 -12.51 -3.17
C ALA A 100 5.55 -11.01 -2.90
N THR A 101 5.08 -10.59 -1.74
CA THR A 101 4.98 -9.17 -1.37
C THR A 101 5.92 -8.86 -0.22
N GLU A 102 6.78 -7.87 -0.41
CA GLU A 102 7.73 -7.38 0.59
C GLU A 102 7.50 -5.89 0.85
N ILE A 103 7.33 -5.51 2.11
CA ILE A 103 7.23 -4.11 2.55
C ILE A 103 8.59 -3.72 3.14
N ILE A 104 9.25 -2.77 2.49
CA ILE A 104 10.60 -2.32 2.84
C ILE A 104 10.50 -0.89 3.35
N PRO A 105 10.66 -0.64 4.65
CA PRO A 105 10.75 0.71 5.20
C PRO A 105 11.96 1.46 4.67
N ASP A 106 11.79 2.73 4.32
CA ASP A 106 12.89 3.60 3.90
C ASP A 106 13.16 4.68 4.94
N ARG A 107 12.31 5.70 5.06
CA ARG A 107 12.53 6.86 5.93
C ARG A 107 11.23 7.50 6.39
N PHE A 108 11.37 8.40 7.37
CA PHE A 108 10.32 9.34 7.78
C PHE A 108 10.78 10.78 7.59
N GLU A 109 9.89 11.62 7.13
CA GLU A 109 10.09 13.07 7.03
C GLU A 109 8.99 13.78 7.82
N GLU A 110 9.39 14.70 8.71
CA GLU A 110 8.46 15.53 9.45
C GLU A 110 8.26 16.87 8.72
N LYS A 111 7.00 17.20 8.44
CA LYS A 111 6.62 18.50 7.88
C LYS A 111 5.36 18.98 8.59
N ASP A 112 5.44 20.11 9.25
CA ASP A 112 4.38 20.68 10.06
C ASP A 112 3.87 19.67 11.11
N ASP A 113 2.57 19.36 11.13
CA ASP A 113 1.96 18.39 12.04
C ASP A 113 1.79 17.00 11.40
N THR A 114 2.49 16.75 10.30
CA THR A 114 2.41 15.52 9.52
C THR A 114 3.75 14.80 9.51
N LEU A 115 3.69 13.49 9.69
CA LEU A 115 4.80 12.58 9.55
C LEU A 115 4.59 11.73 8.30
N PHE A 116 5.42 11.94 7.29
CA PHE A 116 5.41 11.18 6.05
C PHE A 116 6.30 9.95 6.21
N TYR A 117 5.72 8.77 6.01
CA TYR A 117 6.42 7.50 6.03
C TYR A 117 6.63 6.99 4.60
N PHE A 118 7.87 6.96 4.16
CA PHE A 118 8.28 6.45 2.85
C PHE A 118 8.64 4.97 2.94
N TYR A 119 8.12 4.18 2.03
CA TYR A 119 8.37 2.75 1.97
C TYR A 119 8.20 2.21 0.55
N ASP A 120 8.86 1.08 0.26
CA ASP A 120 8.60 0.27 -0.92
C ASP A 120 7.63 -0.87 -0.58
N ALA A 121 6.65 -1.15 -1.44
CA ALA A 121 5.86 -2.38 -1.41
C ALA A 121 6.05 -3.12 -2.75
N LYS A 122 7.01 -4.03 -2.76
CA LYS A 122 7.35 -4.81 -3.94
C LYS A 122 6.44 -6.02 -4.04
N VAL A 123 5.72 -6.13 -5.15
CA VAL A 123 4.88 -7.28 -5.49
C VAL A 123 5.58 -8.10 -6.56
N GLY A 124 5.84 -9.37 -6.27
CA GLY A 124 6.50 -10.31 -7.17
C GLY A 124 5.54 -11.37 -7.72
N GLU A 125 6.11 -12.49 -8.16
CA GLU A 125 5.37 -13.60 -8.77
C GLU A 125 4.50 -14.36 -7.75
N ALA A 126 3.52 -15.11 -8.28
CA ALA A 126 2.66 -15.97 -7.50
C ALA A 126 3.43 -17.13 -6.84
N GLN A 127 3.11 -17.40 -5.58
CA GLN A 127 3.66 -18.49 -4.76
C GLN A 127 2.63 -19.60 -4.56
N SER A 128 3.09 -20.77 -4.13
CA SER A 128 2.21 -21.91 -3.84
C SER A 128 1.50 -21.83 -2.47
N TYR A 129 1.71 -20.75 -1.73
CA TYR A 129 1.13 -20.48 -0.41
C TYR A 129 0.72 -19.02 -0.31
N SER A 130 -0.23 -18.72 0.55
CA SER A 130 -0.65 -17.35 0.85
C SER A 130 0.01 -16.84 2.12
N THR A 131 0.33 -15.56 2.12
CA THR A 131 0.84 -14.82 3.27
C THR A 131 0.01 -13.56 3.50
N GLN A 132 0.08 -13.02 4.69
CA GLN A 132 -0.38 -11.66 4.97
C GLN A 132 0.83 -10.79 5.23
N PRO A 133 1.23 -9.91 4.27
CA PRO A 133 2.40 -9.07 4.44
C PRO A 133 2.17 -8.04 5.54
N ILE A 134 3.14 -7.91 6.44
CA ILE A 134 3.11 -6.90 7.50
C ILE A 134 4.44 -6.16 7.58
N SER A 135 4.40 -4.90 7.98
CA SER A 135 5.57 -4.15 8.43
C SER A 135 5.20 -3.40 9.71
N LEU A 136 6.01 -3.56 10.75
CA LEU A 136 5.79 -2.95 12.07
C LEU A 136 6.95 -2.02 12.38
N ILE A 137 6.66 -0.74 12.49
CA ILE A 137 7.65 0.32 12.71
C ILE A 137 7.46 0.90 14.10
N ILE A 138 8.53 0.86 14.89
CA ILE A 138 8.56 1.43 16.24
C ILE A 138 9.05 2.88 16.15
N LEU A 139 8.26 3.80 16.68
CA LEU A 139 8.51 5.23 16.72
C LEU A 139 8.46 5.76 18.15
N ASP A 140 9.17 6.86 18.42
CA ASP A 140 9.07 7.56 19.69
C ASP A 140 7.66 8.13 19.89
N LYS A 141 7.15 8.04 21.10
CA LYS A 141 5.78 8.44 21.45
C LYS A 141 5.50 9.94 21.27
N THR A 142 6.53 10.76 21.15
CA THR A 142 6.40 12.20 20.84
C THR A 142 5.76 12.45 19.48
N TYR A 143 5.80 11.48 18.56
CA TYR A 143 5.16 11.55 17.24
C TYR A 143 3.75 10.95 17.19
N ALA A 144 3.22 10.43 18.31
CA ALA A 144 1.96 9.69 18.30
C ALA A 144 0.73 10.56 17.93
N ASP A 145 0.77 11.85 18.23
CA ASP A 145 -0.33 12.79 17.96
C ASP A 145 -0.29 13.34 16.51
N LYS A 146 0.84 13.18 15.79
CA LYS A 146 0.97 13.67 14.43
C LYS A 146 0.11 12.90 13.44
N THR A 147 -0.35 13.56 12.38
CA THR A 147 -0.96 12.90 11.24
C THR A 147 0.09 12.02 10.53
N ILE A 148 -0.25 10.78 10.21
CA ILE A 148 0.64 9.88 9.44
C ILE A 148 0.14 9.81 8.00
N VAL A 149 1.04 10.06 7.06
CA VAL A 149 0.82 9.85 5.62
C VAL A 149 1.80 8.79 5.14
N MET A 150 1.28 7.74 4.54
CA MET A 150 2.08 6.65 3.99
C MET A 150 2.34 6.88 2.50
N VAL A 151 3.61 6.95 2.10
CA VAL A 151 4.05 7.22 0.72
C VAL A 151 4.79 5.99 0.19
N ASN A 152 4.16 5.27 -0.72
CA ASN A 152 4.79 4.12 -1.37
C ASN A 152 5.66 4.60 -2.53
N GLU A 153 6.97 4.36 -2.47
CA GLU A 153 7.95 4.84 -3.45
C GLU A 153 7.90 4.11 -4.81
N GLN A 154 7.08 3.08 -4.95
CA GLN A 154 6.75 2.47 -6.24
C GLN A 154 5.67 3.25 -7.01
N VAL A 155 4.97 4.18 -6.34
CA VAL A 155 3.85 4.93 -6.89
C VAL A 155 4.35 6.24 -7.49
N LYS A 156 4.62 6.24 -8.80
CA LYS A 156 5.22 7.38 -9.54
C LYS A 156 4.25 8.08 -10.50
N ASP A 157 2.98 7.73 -10.43
CA ASP A 157 1.89 8.39 -11.13
C ASP A 157 0.59 8.25 -10.35
N TYR A 158 -0.38 9.11 -10.64
CA TYR A 158 -1.63 9.14 -9.87
C TYR A 158 -2.57 7.98 -10.18
N TYR A 159 -2.49 7.33 -11.33
CA TYR A 159 -3.28 6.13 -11.62
C TYR A 159 -2.79 4.94 -10.80
N THR A 160 -1.47 4.76 -10.71
CA THR A 160 -0.89 3.77 -9.79
C THR A 160 -1.27 4.05 -8.33
N ALA A 161 -1.42 5.33 -7.92
CA ALA A 161 -1.90 5.69 -6.58
C ALA A 161 -3.34 5.21 -6.34
N VAL A 162 -4.23 5.35 -7.34
CA VAL A 162 -5.61 4.84 -7.29
C VAL A 162 -5.61 3.31 -7.13
N ASP A 163 -4.88 2.59 -7.98
CA ASP A 163 -4.81 1.12 -7.95
C ASP A 163 -4.33 0.63 -6.59
N ARG A 164 -3.27 1.24 -6.05
CA ARG A 164 -2.73 0.89 -4.74
C ARG A 164 -3.70 1.17 -3.61
N TYR A 165 -4.34 2.33 -3.63
CA TYR A 165 -5.34 2.66 -2.61
C TYR A 165 -6.48 1.65 -2.57
N LEU A 166 -7.01 1.29 -3.73
CA LEU A 166 -8.08 0.28 -3.84
C LEU A 166 -7.61 -1.08 -3.32
N ALA A 167 -6.44 -1.54 -3.73
CA ALA A 167 -5.89 -2.84 -3.33
C ALA A 167 -5.47 -2.90 -1.85
N GLU A 168 -4.97 -1.81 -1.27
CA GLU A 168 -4.43 -1.79 0.08
C GLU A 168 -5.48 -1.35 1.13
N GLN A 169 -6.38 -0.41 0.78
CA GLN A 169 -7.33 0.17 1.73
C GLN A 169 -8.75 -0.38 1.55
N ILE A 170 -9.19 -0.63 0.32
CA ILE A 170 -10.58 -1.04 0.04
C ILE A 170 -10.74 -2.56 0.03
N ALA A 171 -9.78 -3.30 -0.52
CA ALA A 171 -9.87 -4.77 -0.62
C ALA A 171 -10.10 -5.47 0.73
N GLY A 172 -9.56 -4.92 1.81
CA GLY A 172 -9.70 -5.46 3.16
C GLY A 172 -11.10 -5.33 3.76
N HIS A 173 -11.99 -4.53 3.17
CA HIS A 173 -13.39 -4.41 3.60
C HIS A 173 -14.26 -5.59 3.15
N TYR A 174 -13.71 -6.49 2.34
CA TYR A 174 -14.39 -7.63 1.74
C TYR A 174 -13.83 -8.96 2.22
N ALA A 175 -14.56 -10.02 1.98
CA ALA A 175 -14.04 -11.38 2.22
C ALA A 175 -12.73 -11.57 1.42
N PRO A 176 -11.66 -12.06 2.07
CA PRO A 176 -10.34 -12.11 1.43
C PRO A 176 -10.30 -13.11 0.26
N GLY A 177 -9.62 -12.70 -0.81
CA GLY A 177 -9.20 -13.55 -1.92
C GLY A 177 -7.68 -13.76 -1.88
N GLU A 178 -7.15 -14.40 -2.93
CA GLU A 178 -5.70 -14.52 -3.17
C GLU A 178 -5.16 -13.29 -3.90
N TYR A 179 -6.04 -12.64 -4.70
CA TYR A 179 -5.72 -11.51 -5.57
C TYR A 179 -6.75 -10.41 -5.42
N GLY A 180 -6.29 -9.23 -5.04
CA GLY A 180 -7.08 -8.01 -5.11
C GLY A 180 -6.87 -7.33 -6.46
N VAL A 181 -7.92 -7.12 -7.23
CA VAL A 181 -7.85 -6.53 -8.57
C VAL A 181 -8.74 -5.29 -8.63
N PRO A 182 -8.16 -4.09 -8.64
CA PRO A 182 -8.89 -2.84 -8.85
C PRO A 182 -9.31 -2.72 -10.31
N VAL A 183 -10.52 -2.20 -10.52
CA VAL A 183 -11.06 -1.84 -11.84
C VAL A 183 -11.80 -0.53 -11.65
N TYR A 184 -11.58 0.47 -12.49
CA TYR A 184 -12.33 1.71 -12.38
C TYR A 184 -12.57 2.37 -13.73
N GLN A 185 -13.75 2.98 -13.84
CA GLN A 185 -14.15 3.82 -14.94
C GLN A 185 -13.93 5.28 -14.55
N GLU A 186 -12.97 5.92 -15.20
CA GLU A 186 -12.74 7.35 -15.04
C GLU A 186 -13.90 8.16 -15.64
N VAL A 187 -14.42 9.12 -14.88
CA VAL A 187 -15.45 10.05 -15.30
C VAL A 187 -14.86 11.41 -15.67
N ALA A 188 -13.93 11.89 -14.85
CA ALA A 188 -13.19 13.13 -15.09
C ALA A 188 -11.89 13.17 -14.27
N VAL A 189 -10.91 13.93 -14.77
CA VAL A 189 -9.64 14.21 -14.07
C VAL A 189 -9.39 15.71 -14.08
N ASN A 190 -8.89 16.24 -12.96
CA ASN A 190 -8.28 17.55 -12.86
C ASN A 190 -6.92 17.43 -12.19
N ASP A 191 -5.85 17.50 -12.96
CA ASP A 191 -4.46 17.38 -12.54
C ASP A 191 -3.70 18.73 -12.57
N SER A 192 -4.43 19.84 -12.63
CA SER A 192 -3.86 21.19 -12.71
C SER A 192 -3.14 21.63 -11.43
N ASP A 193 -3.44 21.00 -10.29
CA ASP A 193 -2.82 21.25 -9.00
C ASP A 193 -2.23 19.92 -8.45
N SER A 194 -0.92 19.83 -8.41
CA SER A 194 -0.23 18.62 -7.94
C SER A 194 -0.41 18.35 -6.43
N THR A 195 -0.91 19.32 -5.67
CA THR A 195 -1.22 19.15 -4.25
C THR A 195 -2.65 18.65 -4.01
N ASP A 196 -3.50 18.64 -5.06
CA ASP A 196 -4.87 18.15 -5.02
C ASP A 196 -5.34 17.73 -6.43
N ILE A 197 -4.72 16.69 -6.98
CA ILE A 197 -5.18 16.04 -8.21
C ILE A 197 -6.50 15.34 -7.89
N ARG A 198 -7.51 15.56 -8.71
CA ARG A 198 -8.86 15.06 -8.49
C ARG A 198 -9.27 14.10 -9.58
N ILE A 199 -9.69 12.89 -9.18
CA ILE A 199 -10.21 11.87 -10.10
C ILE A 199 -11.62 11.49 -9.66
N TRP A 200 -12.61 11.84 -10.49
CA TRP A 200 -13.97 11.34 -10.36
C TRP A 200 -14.10 10.04 -11.12
N GLY A 201 -14.61 9.02 -10.47
CA GLY A 201 -14.72 7.71 -11.07
C GLY A 201 -15.74 6.79 -10.41
N ASP A 202 -16.05 5.70 -11.11
CA ASP A 202 -16.69 4.53 -10.54
C ASP A 202 -15.59 3.49 -10.30
N PHE A 203 -15.20 3.35 -9.04
CA PHE A 203 -14.09 2.51 -8.61
C PHE A 203 -14.63 1.18 -8.10
N TRP A 204 -14.05 0.09 -8.61
CA TRP A 204 -14.43 -1.26 -8.21
C TRP A 204 -13.23 -1.98 -7.62
N MET A 205 -13.47 -2.74 -6.58
CA MET A 205 -12.50 -3.63 -6.00
C MET A 205 -13.02 -5.05 -6.03
N TYR A 206 -12.25 -5.98 -6.61
CA TYR A 206 -12.60 -7.40 -6.70
C TYR A 206 -11.53 -8.25 -6.02
N ASN A 207 -11.96 -9.16 -5.15
CA ASN A 207 -11.11 -10.19 -4.59
C ASN A 207 -11.33 -11.52 -5.32
N TYR A 208 -10.27 -12.06 -5.89
CA TYR A 208 -10.29 -13.32 -6.62
C TYR A 208 -9.53 -14.41 -5.91
N LYS A 209 -9.89 -15.65 -6.21
CA LYS A 209 -9.15 -16.87 -5.88
C LYS A 209 -8.97 -17.67 -7.15
N GLN A 210 -7.78 -18.24 -7.39
CA GLN A 210 -7.57 -19.12 -8.53
C GLN A 210 -7.92 -20.56 -8.19
N GLU A 211 -8.85 -21.15 -8.94
CA GLU A 211 -9.18 -22.57 -8.89
C GLU A 211 -8.98 -23.20 -10.27
N GLY A 212 -7.90 -23.95 -10.42
CA GLY A 212 -7.49 -24.51 -11.71
C GLY A 212 -7.07 -23.40 -12.69
N ASP A 213 -7.77 -23.31 -13.80
CA ASP A 213 -7.58 -22.29 -14.84
C ASP A 213 -8.53 -21.08 -14.71
N THR A 214 -9.26 -20.98 -13.62
CA THR A 214 -10.33 -19.98 -13.46
C THR A 214 -10.08 -19.08 -12.26
N LEU A 215 -10.08 -17.75 -12.46
CA LEU A 215 -10.17 -16.75 -11.40
C LEU A 215 -11.63 -16.63 -10.94
N LYS A 216 -11.94 -17.12 -9.74
CA LYS A 216 -13.26 -17.00 -9.13
C LYS A 216 -13.35 -15.74 -8.28
N CYS A 217 -14.33 -14.90 -8.58
CA CYS A 217 -14.63 -13.75 -7.74
C CYS A 217 -15.20 -14.23 -6.39
N VAL A 218 -14.51 -13.89 -5.31
CA VAL A 218 -14.90 -14.23 -3.93
C VAL A 218 -15.81 -13.13 -3.38
N SER A 219 -15.45 -11.88 -3.64
CA SER A 219 -16.13 -10.70 -3.10
C SER A 219 -15.70 -9.46 -3.87
N GLY A 220 -16.39 -8.36 -3.64
CA GLY A 220 -16.04 -7.07 -4.23
C GLY A 220 -17.25 -6.14 -4.27
N GLY A 221 -17.03 -4.92 -4.71
CA GLY A 221 -18.09 -3.93 -4.86
C GLY A 221 -17.63 -2.65 -5.54
N SER A 222 -18.61 -1.80 -5.84
CA SER A 222 -18.46 -0.48 -6.43
C SER A 222 -18.31 0.59 -5.34
N HIS A 223 -17.43 1.54 -5.57
CA HIS A 223 -17.14 2.69 -4.72
C HIS A 223 -17.08 3.96 -5.57
N PRO A 224 -18.18 4.42 -6.15
CA PRO A 224 -18.15 5.64 -6.94
C PRO A 224 -17.83 6.85 -6.06
N GLY A 225 -17.04 7.78 -6.59
CA GLY A 225 -16.63 8.94 -5.77
C GLY A 225 -15.60 9.84 -6.42
N LEU A 226 -14.95 10.62 -5.56
CA LEU A 226 -13.88 11.54 -5.88
C LEU A 226 -12.65 11.18 -5.05
N MET A 227 -11.57 10.78 -5.69
CA MET A 227 -10.26 10.62 -5.06
C MET A 227 -9.46 11.92 -5.16
N HIS A 228 -8.88 12.33 -4.03
CA HIS A 228 -7.91 13.41 -3.91
C HIS A 228 -6.52 12.81 -3.82
N ILE A 229 -5.62 13.24 -4.70
CA ILE A 229 -4.26 12.68 -4.79
C ILE A 229 -3.26 13.81 -4.68
N CYS A 230 -2.27 13.64 -3.81
CA CYS A 230 -1.17 14.57 -3.64
C CYS A 230 0.10 14.01 -4.26
N GLN A 231 0.89 14.90 -4.87
CA GLN A 231 2.25 14.62 -5.28
C GLN A 231 3.24 15.07 -4.21
N MET A 232 4.16 14.17 -3.81
CA MET A 232 5.27 14.47 -2.92
C MET A 232 6.60 14.09 -3.58
N GLY A 233 7.33 15.09 -4.07
CA GLY A 233 8.49 14.86 -4.92
C GLY A 233 8.11 14.14 -6.21
N GLU A 234 8.65 12.94 -6.43
CA GLU A 234 8.31 12.09 -7.57
C GLU A 234 7.20 11.05 -7.27
N TYR A 235 6.66 11.02 -6.07
CA TYR A 235 5.70 10.01 -5.60
C TYR A 235 4.30 10.59 -5.48
N PHE A 236 3.29 9.72 -5.56
CA PHE A 236 1.88 10.07 -5.46
C PHE A 236 1.19 9.22 -4.39
N TYR A 237 0.23 9.81 -3.69
CA TYR A 237 -0.59 9.09 -2.71
C TYR A 237 -2.00 9.65 -2.67
N VAL A 238 -2.99 8.79 -2.40
CA VAL A 238 -4.37 9.23 -2.17
C VAL A 238 -4.45 9.85 -0.77
N SER A 239 -4.82 11.12 -0.71
CA SER A 239 -4.94 11.89 0.55
C SER A 239 -6.34 11.81 1.13
N ASP A 240 -7.37 11.67 0.29
CA ASP A 240 -8.77 11.53 0.69
C ASP A 240 -9.59 10.82 -0.40
N PHE A 241 -10.69 10.19 0.00
CA PHE A 241 -11.64 9.58 -0.91
C PHE A 241 -13.08 9.88 -0.47
N GLU A 242 -13.72 10.83 -1.15
CA GLU A 242 -15.12 11.13 -0.97
C GLU A 242 -15.98 10.08 -1.69
N GLN A 243 -16.48 9.08 -0.96
CA GLN A 243 -17.34 8.04 -1.53
C GLN A 243 -18.81 8.48 -1.58
N VAL A 244 -19.51 8.02 -2.63
CA VAL A 244 -20.97 8.10 -2.72
C VAL A 244 -21.58 7.20 -1.65
N GLU A 245 -22.58 7.72 -0.94
CA GLU A 245 -23.24 6.99 0.14
C GLU A 245 -24.28 5.99 -0.42
N ASP A 246 -24.46 4.86 0.25
CA ASP A 246 -25.39 3.82 -0.17
C ASP A 246 -26.87 4.14 0.09
N GLY A 247 -27.75 3.35 -0.57
CA GLY A 247 -29.19 3.33 -0.33
C GLY A 247 -29.88 4.64 -0.72
N SER A 248 -30.74 5.16 0.14
CA SER A 248 -31.53 6.35 -0.15
C SER A 248 -30.69 7.64 -0.29
N ARG A 249 -29.43 7.60 0.17
CA ARG A 249 -28.49 8.73 0.07
C ARG A 249 -27.61 8.69 -1.19
N PHE A 250 -27.69 7.62 -1.98
CA PHE A 250 -26.88 7.46 -3.18
C PHE A 250 -27.01 8.65 -4.15
N LEU A 251 -28.21 8.92 -4.65
CA LEU A 251 -28.42 10.02 -5.61
C LEU A 251 -28.08 11.41 -5.05
N PRO A 252 -28.45 11.78 -3.81
CA PRO A 252 -28.05 13.06 -3.25
C PRO A 252 -26.53 13.23 -3.10
N SER A 253 -25.81 12.21 -2.61
CA SER A 253 -24.36 12.27 -2.46
C SER A 253 -23.64 12.21 -3.80
N ALA A 254 -24.08 11.38 -4.75
CA ALA A 254 -23.53 11.33 -6.10
C ALA A 254 -23.65 12.70 -6.81
N LYS A 255 -24.82 13.34 -6.75
CA LYS A 255 -24.99 14.69 -7.31
C LYS A 255 -24.07 15.73 -6.69
N ARG A 256 -23.84 15.65 -5.37
CA ARG A 256 -22.92 16.54 -4.66
C ARG A 256 -21.48 16.31 -5.06
N ILE A 257 -21.03 15.05 -5.10
CA ILE A 257 -19.63 14.67 -5.36
C ILE A 257 -19.26 14.91 -6.83
N PHE A 258 -20.10 14.45 -7.77
CA PHE A 258 -19.81 14.55 -9.20
C PHE A 258 -20.14 15.94 -9.79
N GLY A 259 -21.03 16.72 -9.18
CA GLY A 259 -21.36 18.06 -9.64
C GLY A 259 -21.73 18.11 -11.13
N GLU A 260 -20.94 18.84 -11.92
CA GLU A 260 -21.12 18.95 -13.38
C GLU A 260 -20.88 17.65 -14.14
N TYR A 261 -20.13 16.70 -13.56
CA TYR A 261 -19.85 15.39 -14.15
C TYR A 261 -20.93 14.33 -13.84
N PHE A 262 -21.99 14.70 -13.10
CA PHE A 262 -23.00 13.74 -12.64
C PHE A 262 -23.71 12.98 -13.77
N GLU A 263 -24.04 13.64 -14.87
CA GLU A 263 -24.68 13.00 -16.02
C GLU A 263 -23.74 11.98 -16.70
N THR A 264 -22.47 12.34 -16.86
CA THR A 264 -21.44 11.42 -17.38
C THR A 264 -21.27 10.21 -16.47
N PHE A 265 -21.16 10.43 -15.16
CA PHE A 265 -21.14 9.35 -14.18
C PHE A 265 -22.33 8.40 -14.33
N GLN A 266 -23.55 8.93 -14.44
CA GLN A 266 -24.74 8.08 -14.57
C GLN A 266 -24.72 7.22 -15.83
N ILE A 267 -24.19 7.74 -16.95
CA ILE A 267 -24.08 6.97 -18.19
C ILE A 267 -23.15 5.78 -17.97
N HIS A 268 -21.93 6.00 -17.49
CA HIS A 268 -20.95 4.93 -17.26
C HIS A 268 -21.38 3.95 -16.16
N HIS A 269 -21.90 4.46 -15.04
CA HIS A 269 -22.35 3.62 -13.91
C HIS A 269 -23.48 2.66 -14.29
N ASN A 270 -24.33 3.02 -15.26
CA ASN A 270 -25.42 2.18 -15.73
C ASN A 270 -25.05 1.32 -16.96
N ASP A 271 -23.86 1.48 -17.53
CA ASP A 271 -23.39 0.67 -18.65
C ASP A 271 -22.62 -0.58 -18.17
N GLY A 272 -23.38 -1.65 -17.91
CA GLY A 272 -22.81 -2.91 -17.45
C GLY A 272 -21.92 -3.59 -18.50
N ASP A 273 -22.15 -3.36 -19.79
CA ASP A 273 -21.34 -3.95 -20.87
C ASP A 273 -19.98 -3.25 -20.96
N GLU A 274 -19.93 -1.92 -20.81
CA GLU A 274 -18.70 -1.16 -20.74
C GLU A 274 -17.86 -1.60 -19.53
N HIS A 275 -18.47 -1.68 -18.35
CA HIS A 275 -17.80 -2.12 -17.14
C HIS A 275 -17.22 -3.54 -17.26
N GLU A 276 -18.00 -4.47 -17.84
CA GLU A 276 -17.55 -5.85 -18.02
C GLU A 276 -16.39 -5.95 -19.02
N SER A 277 -16.41 -5.15 -20.09
CA SER A 277 -15.29 -5.07 -21.05
C SER A 277 -14.02 -4.55 -20.40
N LEU A 278 -14.12 -3.49 -19.61
CA LEU A 278 -13.00 -2.92 -18.85
C LEU A 278 -12.43 -3.93 -17.85
N ARG A 279 -13.29 -4.58 -17.08
CA ARG A 279 -12.91 -5.61 -16.13
C ARG A 279 -12.19 -6.78 -16.79
N HIS A 280 -12.65 -7.23 -17.94
CA HIS A 280 -12.02 -8.28 -18.73
C HIS A 280 -10.59 -7.90 -19.15
N ASP A 281 -10.39 -6.67 -19.65
CA ASP A 281 -9.08 -6.20 -20.08
C ASP A 281 -8.09 -6.04 -18.91
N VAL A 282 -8.57 -5.53 -17.76
CA VAL A 282 -7.78 -5.44 -16.53
C VAL A 282 -7.37 -6.83 -16.05
N LEU A 283 -8.28 -7.80 -16.01
CA LEU A 283 -7.97 -9.18 -15.60
C LEU A 283 -6.98 -9.86 -16.53
N ARG A 284 -7.06 -9.64 -17.85
CA ARG A 284 -6.06 -10.15 -18.81
C ARG A 284 -4.66 -9.58 -18.53
N ALA A 285 -4.58 -8.28 -18.29
CA ALA A 285 -3.32 -7.63 -17.95
C ALA A 285 -2.79 -8.19 -16.61
N PHE A 286 -3.64 -8.28 -15.60
CA PHE A 286 -3.28 -8.81 -14.29
C PHE A 286 -2.70 -10.24 -14.36
N VAL A 287 -3.39 -11.14 -15.06
CA VAL A 287 -2.93 -12.52 -15.25
C VAL A 287 -1.55 -12.58 -15.92
N ARG A 288 -1.35 -11.79 -16.98
CA ARG A 288 -0.07 -11.72 -17.69
C ARG A 288 1.04 -11.18 -16.79
N ASP A 289 0.80 -10.06 -16.11
CA ASP A 289 1.82 -9.30 -15.39
C ASP A 289 2.27 -10.01 -14.10
N HIS A 290 1.40 -10.89 -13.55
CA HIS A 290 1.71 -11.70 -12.38
C HIS A 290 2.04 -13.16 -12.69
N GLY A 291 2.18 -13.52 -13.97
CA GLY A 291 2.54 -14.89 -14.38
C GLY A 291 1.51 -15.95 -14.01
N LEU A 292 0.22 -15.58 -13.88
CA LEU A 292 -0.83 -16.52 -13.54
C LEU A 292 -1.20 -17.43 -14.71
N THR A 293 -1.72 -18.62 -14.40
CA THR A 293 -2.12 -19.61 -15.42
C THR A 293 -3.60 -19.57 -15.76
N ALA A 294 -4.35 -18.62 -15.19
CA ALA A 294 -5.77 -18.51 -15.41
C ALA A 294 -6.07 -18.11 -16.87
N THR A 295 -7.05 -18.78 -17.45
CA THR A 295 -7.58 -18.52 -18.80
C THR A 295 -9.05 -18.14 -18.81
N MET A 296 -9.68 -18.22 -17.62
CA MET A 296 -11.09 -17.96 -17.37
C MET A 296 -11.26 -17.10 -16.12
N TYR A 297 -12.39 -16.42 -16.01
CA TYR A 297 -12.86 -15.82 -14.75
C TYR A 297 -14.35 -16.10 -14.53
N GLN A 298 -14.81 -16.06 -13.28
CA GLN A 298 -16.16 -16.44 -12.92
C GLN A 298 -16.68 -15.63 -11.73
N ASP A 299 -17.86 -15.08 -11.87
CA ASP A 299 -18.63 -14.56 -10.75
C ASP A 299 -19.48 -15.66 -10.10
N TYR A 300 -19.80 -15.50 -8.81
CA TYR A 300 -20.61 -16.46 -8.07
C TYR A 300 -21.96 -16.74 -8.75
N GLY A 301 -22.22 -18.01 -9.03
CA GLY A 301 -23.48 -18.45 -9.65
C GLY A 301 -23.60 -18.22 -11.16
N TRP A 302 -22.59 -17.63 -11.82
CA TRP A 302 -22.58 -17.37 -13.26
C TRP A 302 -21.62 -18.32 -14.00
N PRO A 303 -21.84 -18.58 -15.30
CA PRO A 303 -20.87 -19.31 -16.12
C PRO A 303 -19.53 -18.59 -16.17
N ALA A 304 -18.44 -19.38 -16.22
CA ALA A 304 -17.11 -18.81 -16.43
C ALA A 304 -17.01 -18.19 -17.83
N LYS A 305 -16.24 -17.09 -17.92
CA LYS A 305 -15.94 -16.35 -19.16
C LYS A 305 -14.47 -16.50 -19.51
N GLU A 306 -14.13 -16.50 -20.79
CA GLU A 306 -12.75 -16.60 -21.27
C GLU A 306 -12.00 -15.27 -21.08
N LEU A 307 -10.69 -15.34 -20.75
CA LEU A 307 -9.75 -14.22 -20.65
C LEU A 307 -8.85 -14.08 -21.91
N LYS A 308 -9.30 -14.59 -23.05
CA LYS A 308 -8.51 -14.58 -24.30
C LYS A 308 -8.55 -13.25 -25.04
#